data_43a72b643099a3a10f40000105e7ed73
#
_entry.id   43a72b643099a3a10f40000105e7ed73
#
_cell.length_a   1.000
_cell.length_b   1.000
_cell.length_c   1.000
_cell.angle_alpha   90.00
_cell.angle_beta   90.00
_cell.angle_gamma   90.00
#
_symmetry.space_group_name_H-M   'P 1'
#
loop_
_entity.id
_entity.type
_entity.pdbx_description
1 polymer ?
#
loop_
_entity_poly.entity_id
_entity_poly.type
_entity_poly.pdbx_seq_one_letter_code
_entity_poly.pdbx_strand_id
1 'polypeptide(L)'
;MKKTLFIAVLLALAATNLKAQDYEPIIQEGNEWHTLDVIVSPGFPPYDHYTTLVHWISDDTLVEGVRYTKVLETRNGEGTPRLAALLREENGKVWKRESSTDLLLYDFTAQVGDTVRFGDFAESFVVDSISFEQIGGVDRKKIWFGLEYDITGEPYAIETWTEGIGSDMGLLFSGWFYATGGYYQALCFHQNGELLWQNEYYGTCMVDAVDEMDISPISLYPNPASGVTHIEGVEAAEVQAYNALGQLVKTVRGSNEVDVSGLPEGLYLLRITDGHGMNHTAKMAVKK
;
A
#
# COMPACT_ATOMS: atom_id res chain seq x y z
N MET A 1 2.80 50.03 -61.79
CA MET A 1 2.53 50.23 -60.30
C MET A 1 2.06 48.91 -59.71
N LYS A 2 2.94 48.19 -59.01
CA LYS A 2 2.63 46.88 -58.41
C LYS A 2 2.22 47.17 -56.96
N LYS A 3 0.98 46.84 -56.59
CA LYS A 3 0.51 46.90 -55.23
C LYS A 3 0.89 45.60 -54.49
N THR A 4 1.80 45.68 -53.57
CA THR A 4 2.17 44.60 -52.66
C THR A 4 1.16 44.55 -51.51
N LEU A 5 0.42 43.44 -51.44
CA LEU A 5 -0.53 43.16 -50.37
C LEU A 5 0.24 42.52 -49.22
N PHE A 6 0.37 43.20 -48.06
CA PHE A 6 0.88 42.62 -46.82
C PHE A 6 -0.25 41.86 -46.14
N ILE A 7 -0.13 40.53 -46.07
CA ILE A 7 -0.99 39.68 -45.23
C ILE A 7 -0.32 39.60 -43.85
N ALA A 8 -0.89 40.28 -42.89
CA ALA A 8 -0.53 40.12 -41.46
C ALA A 8 -1.21 38.83 -40.94
N VAL A 9 -0.41 37.81 -40.74
CA VAL A 9 -0.86 36.59 -40.02
C VAL A 9 -0.84 36.91 -38.53
N LEU A 10 -2.02 37.14 -37.94
CA LEU A 10 -2.18 37.16 -36.50
C LEU A 10 -2.07 35.72 -35.96
N LEU A 11 -0.92 35.35 -35.41
CA LEU A 11 -0.80 34.17 -34.53
C LEU A 11 -1.52 34.52 -33.24
N ALA A 12 -2.76 34.04 -33.07
CA ALA A 12 -3.40 33.97 -31.77
C ALA A 12 -2.69 32.87 -30.97
N LEU A 13 -1.75 33.23 -30.11
CA LEU A 13 -1.31 32.36 -29.03
C LEU A 13 -2.52 32.12 -28.13
N ALA A 14 -3.15 30.97 -28.26
CA ALA A 14 -4.01 30.44 -27.22
C ALA A 14 -3.09 30.17 -26.00
N ALA A 15 -3.00 31.13 -25.10
CA ALA A 15 -2.48 30.89 -23.78
C ALA A 15 -3.46 29.92 -23.09
N THR A 16 -3.22 28.63 -23.24
CA THR A 16 -3.77 27.66 -22.30
C THR A 16 -3.22 28.08 -20.94
N ASN A 17 -4.09 28.58 -20.09
CA ASN A 17 -3.79 28.68 -18.66
C ASN A 17 -3.55 27.25 -18.19
N LEU A 18 -2.31 26.77 -18.30
CA LEU A 18 -1.81 25.70 -17.47
C LEU A 18 -1.90 26.27 -16.05
N LYS A 19 -3.01 26.02 -15.36
CA LYS A 19 -3.03 26.13 -13.91
C LYS A 19 -1.89 25.23 -13.45
N ALA A 20 -0.84 25.83 -12.89
CA ALA A 20 0.06 25.06 -12.06
C ALA A 20 -0.85 24.35 -11.06
N GLN A 21 -0.79 23.05 -11.02
CA GLN A 21 -1.53 22.28 -10.03
C GLN A 21 -1.07 22.77 -8.67
N ASP A 22 -2.01 23.24 -7.86
CA ASP A 22 -1.71 23.62 -6.49
C ASP A 22 -1.32 22.34 -5.74
N TYR A 23 -0.20 22.38 -5.03
CA TYR A 23 0.28 21.27 -4.22
C TYR A 23 -0.72 20.96 -3.10
N GLU A 24 -1.09 19.69 -2.97
CA GLU A 24 -1.95 19.21 -1.90
C GLU A 24 -1.09 18.76 -0.71
N PRO A 25 -1.14 19.45 0.44
CA PRO A 25 -0.30 19.09 1.59
C PRO A 25 -0.80 17.84 2.31
N ILE A 26 0.14 17.11 2.89
CA ILE A 26 -0.15 16.02 3.83
C ILE A 26 -0.63 16.58 5.17
N ILE A 27 0.03 17.63 5.66
CA ILE A 27 -0.31 18.25 6.94
C ILE A 27 -1.48 19.20 6.75
N GLN A 28 -2.69 18.65 6.82
CA GLN A 28 -3.93 19.37 6.68
C GLN A 28 -4.93 18.90 7.74
N GLU A 29 -5.58 19.83 8.42
CA GLU A 29 -6.63 19.51 9.39
C GLU A 29 -7.73 18.68 8.71
N GLY A 30 -8.21 17.66 9.42
CA GLY A 30 -9.21 16.73 8.90
C GLY A 30 -8.67 15.57 8.08
N ASN A 31 -7.37 15.50 7.83
CA ASN A 31 -6.74 14.33 7.20
C ASN A 31 -6.59 13.19 8.21
N GLU A 32 -7.01 12.00 7.79
CA GLU A 32 -6.98 10.77 8.58
C GLU A 32 -6.58 9.58 7.69
N TRP A 33 -5.71 8.72 8.21
CA TRP A 33 -5.18 7.54 7.53
C TRP A 33 -5.44 6.29 8.31
N HIS A 34 -5.87 5.25 7.62
CA HIS A 34 -5.98 3.90 8.16
C HIS A 34 -4.88 3.04 7.54
N THR A 35 -4.04 2.47 8.36
CA THR A 35 -2.90 1.64 7.93
C THR A 35 -2.98 0.29 8.61
N LEU A 36 -2.91 -0.77 7.84
CA LEU A 36 -2.78 -2.13 8.35
C LEU A 36 -1.34 -2.37 8.81
N ASP A 37 -1.18 -2.83 10.04
CA ASP A 37 0.05 -3.35 10.63
C ASP A 37 -0.11 -4.86 10.74
N VAL A 38 0.68 -5.62 10.00
CA VAL A 38 0.67 -7.08 10.01
C VAL A 38 1.96 -7.57 10.65
N ILE A 39 1.84 -8.27 11.76
CA ILE A 39 2.95 -8.96 12.40
C ILE A 39 2.84 -10.44 12.04
N VAL A 40 3.78 -10.94 11.25
CA VAL A 40 3.87 -12.35 10.90
C VAL A 40 4.58 -13.11 12.02
N SER A 41 3.86 -13.95 12.74
CA SER A 41 4.44 -14.79 13.80
C SER A 41 4.91 -16.11 13.21
N PRO A 42 6.17 -16.52 13.48
CA PRO A 42 6.64 -17.85 13.09
C PRO A 42 5.91 -18.89 13.94
N GLY A 43 5.10 -19.70 13.30
CA GLY A 43 4.33 -20.77 13.94
C GLY A 43 3.45 -21.47 12.92
N PHE A 44 2.80 -22.58 13.37
CA PHE A 44 1.79 -23.26 12.56
C PHE A 44 0.53 -23.53 13.40
N PRO A 45 -0.66 -23.11 12.93
CA PRO A 45 -0.87 -22.19 11.79
C PRO A 45 -0.20 -20.84 12.04
N PRO A 46 0.13 -20.10 10.99
CA PRO A 46 0.67 -18.75 11.17
C PRO A 46 -0.34 -17.93 11.97
N TYR A 47 0.10 -17.42 13.12
CA TYR A 47 -0.71 -16.51 13.95
C TYR A 47 -0.34 -15.09 13.54
N ASP A 48 -0.80 -14.65 12.38
CA ASP A 48 -0.62 -13.28 11.96
C ASP A 48 -1.51 -12.40 12.82
N HIS A 49 -0.92 -11.34 13.34
CA HIS A 49 -1.66 -10.32 14.08
C HIS A 49 -1.91 -9.14 13.16
N TYR A 50 -3.16 -8.81 13.01
CA TYR A 50 -3.63 -7.67 12.22
C TYR A 50 -4.05 -6.56 13.16
N THR A 51 -3.58 -5.35 12.92
CA THR A 51 -3.97 -4.17 13.70
C THR A 51 -4.16 -3.02 12.71
N THR A 52 -5.29 -2.34 12.75
CA THR A 52 -5.44 -1.09 12.02
C THR A 52 -4.95 0.06 12.87
N LEU A 53 -3.93 0.77 12.37
CA LEU A 53 -3.45 2.02 12.94
C LEU A 53 -4.24 3.16 12.30
N VAL A 54 -4.95 3.93 13.12
CA VAL A 54 -5.66 5.13 12.66
C VAL A 54 -4.86 6.35 13.08
N HIS A 55 -4.35 7.09 12.09
CA HIS A 55 -3.56 8.30 12.28
C HIS A 55 -4.36 9.52 11.85
N TRP A 56 -4.24 10.63 12.57
CA TRP A 56 -4.82 11.91 12.13
C TRP A 56 -3.98 13.11 12.56
N ILE A 57 -4.15 14.19 11.84
CA ILE A 57 -3.53 15.48 12.15
C ILE A 57 -4.19 16.10 13.37
N SER A 58 -3.38 16.60 14.31
CA SER A 58 -3.81 17.27 15.53
C SER A 58 -3.19 18.67 15.62
N ASP A 59 -3.03 19.18 16.84
CA ASP A 59 -2.49 20.50 17.12
C ASP A 59 -0.97 20.61 16.89
N ASP A 60 -0.51 21.82 16.72
CA ASP A 60 0.90 22.14 16.57
C ASP A 60 1.64 22.15 17.90
N THR A 61 2.94 21.96 17.83
CA THR A 61 3.88 22.12 18.95
C THR A 61 5.17 22.77 18.50
N LEU A 62 5.91 23.36 19.44
CA LEU A 62 7.25 23.90 19.21
C LEU A 62 8.30 22.97 19.84
N VAL A 63 9.27 22.54 19.06
CA VAL A 63 10.44 21.81 19.55
C VAL A 63 11.67 22.58 19.11
N GLU A 64 12.46 23.05 20.09
CA GLU A 64 13.68 23.84 19.82
C GLU A 64 13.45 25.06 18.90
N GLY A 65 12.25 25.67 19.00
CA GLY A 65 11.86 26.82 18.20
C GLY A 65 11.34 26.50 16.79
N VAL A 66 11.32 25.24 16.40
CA VAL A 66 10.75 24.76 15.12
C VAL A 66 9.31 24.28 15.38
N ARG A 67 8.39 24.68 14.48
CA ARG A 67 6.99 24.24 14.55
C ARG A 67 6.83 22.88 13.91
N TYR A 68 6.15 21.98 14.62
CA TYR A 68 5.72 20.67 14.16
C TYR A 68 4.24 20.49 14.42
N THR A 69 3.59 19.73 13.56
CA THR A 69 2.22 19.28 13.74
C THR A 69 2.25 17.85 14.30
N LYS A 70 1.42 17.61 15.32
CA LYS A 70 1.28 16.29 15.93
C LYS A 70 0.44 15.38 15.05
N VAL A 71 0.92 14.16 14.86
CA VAL A 71 0.13 13.04 14.37
C VAL A 71 -0.23 12.19 15.57
N LEU A 72 -1.53 12.01 15.82
CA LEU A 72 -2.04 11.11 16.84
C LEU A 72 -2.41 9.77 16.22
N GLU A 73 -2.42 8.72 17.05
CA GLU A 73 -2.73 7.36 16.66
C GLU A 73 -3.65 6.68 17.65
N THR A 74 -4.58 5.87 17.14
CA THR A 74 -5.24 4.79 17.90
C THR A 74 -5.04 3.47 17.15
N ARG A 75 -5.25 2.36 17.88
CA ARG A 75 -5.24 1.01 17.32
C ARG A 75 -6.67 0.51 17.21
N ASN A 76 -7.03 -0.02 16.04
CA ASN A 76 -8.38 -0.47 15.70
C ASN A 76 -9.47 0.59 15.99
N GLY A 77 -9.10 1.89 15.87
CA GLY A 77 -10.02 2.99 16.18
C GLY A 77 -10.39 3.17 17.65
N GLU A 78 -9.77 2.43 18.55
CA GLU A 78 -10.14 2.38 19.96
C GLU A 78 -9.01 2.87 20.89
N GLY A 79 -9.39 3.15 22.13
CA GLY A 79 -8.46 3.49 23.20
C GLY A 79 -8.11 4.98 23.26
N THR A 80 -7.15 5.29 24.15
CA THR A 80 -6.65 6.67 24.30
C THR A 80 -5.67 7.01 23.20
N PRO A 81 -5.87 8.10 22.45
CA PRO A 81 -4.92 8.55 21.45
C PRO A 81 -3.51 8.74 22.02
N ARG A 82 -2.50 8.33 21.25
CA ARG A 82 -1.09 8.54 21.56
C ARG A 82 -0.41 9.39 20.49
N LEU A 83 0.64 10.07 20.84
CA LEU A 83 1.49 10.74 19.89
C LEU A 83 2.26 9.69 19.06
N ALA A 84 1.99 9.65 17.76
CA ALA A 84 2.67 8.76 16.83
C ALA A 84 3.91 9.43 16.21
N ALA A 85 3.78 10.70 15.80
CA ALA A 85 4.88 11.44 15.19
C ALA A 85 4.71 12.95 15.36
N LEU A 86 5.81 13.67 15.13
CA LEU A 86 5.85 15.11 14.90
C LEU A 86 6.28 15.34 13.45
N LEU A 87 5.44 15.97 12.66
CA LEU A 87 5.70 16.24 11.26
C LEU A 87 5.84 17.74 11.02
N ARG A 88 6.66 18.12 10.06
CA ARG A 88 6.66 19.45 9.44
C ARG A 88 6.69 19.32 7.93
N GLU A 89 6.07 20.25 7.26
CA GLU A 89 5.95 20.24 5.81
C GLU A 89 6.30 21.62 5.25
N GLU A 90 7.13 21.63 4.22
CA GLU A 90 7.55 22.87 3.57
C GLU A 90 7.97 22.57 2.12
N ASN A 91 7.47 23.37 1.16
CA ASN A 91 7.86 23.29 -0.24
C ASN A 91 7.73 21.89 -0.85
N GLY A 92 6.65 21.16 -0.55
CA GLY A 92 6.39 19.82 -1.08
C GLY A 92 7.25 18.70 -0.48
N LYS A 93 7.90 18.99 0.66
CA LYS A 93 8.67 18.00 1.42
C LYS A 93 8.13 17.87 2.83
N VAL A 94 8.07 16.63 3.30
CA VAL A 94 7.60 16.31 4.65
C VAL A 94 8.73 15.68 5.44
N TRP A 95 8.95 16.17 6.65
CA TRP A 95 9.93 15.63 7.58
C TRP A 95 9.25 15.13 8.84
N LYS A 96 9.78 14.04 9.37
CA LYS A 96 9.43 13.45 10.66
C LYS A 96 10.54 13.72 11.65
N ARG A 97 10.20 14.22 12.84
CA ARG A 97 11.15 14.42 13.93
C ARG A 97 11.51 13.08 14.55
N GLU A 98 12.79 12.73 14.51
CA GLU A 98 13.35 11.57 15.19
C GLU A 98 14.40 12.03 16.20
N SER A 99 14.07 11.89 17.51
CA SER A 99 14.93 12.35 18.61
C SER A 99 15.38 13.79 18.44
N SER A 100 16.58 14.05 17.93
CA SER A 100 17.17 15.37 17.74
C SER A 100 17.31 15.79 16.27
N THR A 101 16.89 14.98 15.31
CA THR A 101 17.04 15.23 13.87
C THR A 101 15.71 15.13 13.14
N ASP A 102 15.62 15.79 12.00
CA ASP A 102 14.50 15.65 11.08
C ASP A 102 14.89 14.67 9.98
N LEU A 103 14.11 13.63 9.82
CA LEU A 103 14.22 12.69 8.70
C LEU A 103 13.27 13.09 7.61
N LEU A 104 13.74 13.12 6.37
CA LEU A 104 12.87 13.32 5.21
C LEU A 104 11.96 12.09 5.07
N LEU A 105 10.65 12.31 5.19
CA LEU A 105 9.64 11.27 5.04
C LEU A 105 9.13 11.21 3.59
N TYR A 106 8.86 12.39 2.99
CA TYR A 106 8.41 12.51 1.60
C TYR A 106 9.07 13.68 0.89
N ASP A 107 9.31 13.53 -0.42
CA ASP A 107 9.72 14.59 -1.33
C ASP A 107 8.85 14.57 -2.60
N PHE A 108 7.75 15.30 -2.59
CA PHE A 108 6.86 15.41 -3.75
C PHE A 108 7.41 16.32 -4.85
N THR A 109 8.58 16.95 -4.64
CA THR A 109 9.27 17.72 -5.70
C THR A 109 10.10 16.84 -6.61
N ALA A 110 10.37 15.59 -6.21
CA ALA A 110 11.17 14.63 -6.96
C ALA A 110 10.65 14.42 -8.39
N GLN A 111 11.58 14.22 -9.32
CA GLN A 111 11.35 14.01 -10.74
C GLN A 111 11.81 12.61 -11.15
N VAL A 112 11.34 12.13 -12.30
CA VAL A 112 11.81 10.85 -12.87
C VAL A 112 13.33 10.87 -13.03
N GLY A 113 13.97 9.82 -12.52
CA GLY A 113 15.42 9.66 -12.48
C GLY A 113 16.09 10.21 -11.22
N ASP A 114 15.39 10.96 -10.38
CA ASP A 114 15.93 11.38 -9.08
C ASP A 114 16.07 10.18 -8.15
N THR A 115 17.09 10.24 -7.28
CA THR A 115 17.29 9.25 -6.23
C THR A 115 16.80 9.80 -4.91
N VAL A 116 15.85 9.12 -4.30
CA VAL A 116 15.27 9.49 -3.00
C VAL A 116 15.72 8.49 -1.94
N ARG A 117 16.11 9.02 -0.77
CA ARG A 117 16.45 8.21 0.40
C ARG A 117 15.26 8.19 1.35
N PHE A 118 14.86 7.00 1.77
CA PHE A 118 13.74 6.81 2.68
C PHE A 118 14.21 6.80 4.14
N GLY A 119 13.81 7.80 4.92
CA GLY A 119 14.01 7.84 6.36
C GLY A 119 15.45 7.48 6.81
N ASP A 120 15.56 6.60 7.80
CA ASP A 120 16.83 6.09 8.34
C ASP A 120 17.41 4.92 7.55
N PHE A 121 16.70 4.40 6.56
CA PHE A 121 17.17 3.27 5.76
C PHE A 121 18.35 3.69 4.89
N ALA A 122 19.36 2.83 4.81
CA ALA A 122 20.54 3.09 3.98
C ALA A 122 20.24 3.03 2.48
N GLU A 123 19.10 2.48 2.13
CA GLU A 123 18.67 2.25 0.75
C GLU A 123 18.08 3.52 0.15
N SER A 124 18.34 3.70 -1.12
CA SER A 124 17.81 4.80 -1.92
C SER A 124 17.19 4.23 -3.17
N PHE A 125 16.04 4.76 -3.55
CA PHE A 125 15.32 4.32 -4.74
C PHE A 125 15.28 5.42 -5.78
N VAL A 126 15.28 4.99 -7.03
CA VAL A 126 15.13 5.90 -8.17
C VAL A 126 13.62 6.10 -8.41
N VAL A 127 13.23 7.33 -8.72
CA VAL A 127 11.89 7.62 -9.22
C VAL A 127 11.79 7.06 -10.64
N ASP A 128 11.04 5.99 -10.82
CA ASP A 128 10.91 5.32 -12.13
C ASP A 128 9.87 6.02 -13.02
N SER A 129 8.76 6.43 -12.43
CA SER A 129 7.72 7.14 -13.16
C SER A 129 6.91 8.09 -12.27
N ILE A 130 6.20 9.00 -12.92
CA ILE A 130 5.26 9.91 -12.29
C ILE A 130 3.96 9.86 -13.08
N SER A 131 2.85 9.71 -12.39
CA SER A 131 1.51 9.81 -12.93
C SER A 131 0.68 10.79 -12.13
N PHE A 132 -0.55 11.05 -12.57
CA PHE A 132 -1.52 11.84 -11.84
C PHE A 132 -2.80 11.02 -11.70
N GLU A 133 -3.36 11.03 -10.50
CA GLU A 133 -4.58 10.31 -10.16
C GLU A 133 -5.59 11.29 -9.59
N GLN A 134 -6.85 11.23 -10.05
CA GLN A 134 -7.90 12.09 -9.54
C GLN A 134 -8.51 11.48 -8.26
N ILE A 135 -8.26 12.12 -7.12
CA ILE A 135 -8.75 11.69 -5.82
C ILE A 135 -9.42 12.87 -5.12
N GLY A 136 -10.68 12.70 -4.73
CA GLY A 136 -11.47 13.78 -4.11
C GLY A 136 -11.70 14.98 -5.04
N GLY A 137 -11.72 14.76 -6.37
CA GLY A 137 -11.89 15.81 -7.36
C GLY A 137 -10.63 16.65 -7.64
N VAL A 138 -9.48 16.27 -7.07
CA VAL A 138 -8.18 16.91 -7.26
C VAL A 138 -7.24 15.94 -7.97
N ASP A 139 -6.48 16.44 -8.96
CA ASP A 139 -5.41 15.68 -9.59
C ASP A 139 -4.21 15.63 -8.64
N ARG A 140 -3.83 14.47 -8.15
CA ARG A 140 -2.72 14.26 -7.22
C ARG A 140 -1.55 13.60 -7.92
N LYS A 141 -0.36 14.13 -7.72
CA LYS A 141 0.88 13.54 -8.23
C LYS A 141 1.13 12.20 -7.54
N LYS A 142 1.38 11.16 -8.34
CA LYS A 142 1.76 9.83 -7.85
C LYS A 142 3.16 9.49 -8.33
N ILE A 143 4.05 9.17 -7.42
CA ILE A 143 5.45 8.85 -7.66
C ILE A 143 5.64 7.36 -7.44
N TRP A 144 6.30 6.69 -8.39
CA TRP A 144 6.51 5.25 -8.41
C TRP A 144 7.99 4.95 -8.24
N PHE A 145 8.32 4.05 -7.31
CA PHE A 145 9.69 3.66 -6.98
C PHE A 145 9.88 2.16 -7.18
N GLY A 146 11.06 1.79 -7.72
CA GLY A 146 11.49 0.41 -7.80
C GLY A 146 10.54 -0.44 -8.64
N LEU A 147 10.30 -0.06 -9.91
CA LEU A 147 9.45 -0.84 -10.79
C LEU A 147 10.05 -2.23 -11.03
N GLU A 148 9.33 -3.24 -10.62
CA GLU A 148 9.58 -4.64 -10.91
C GLU A 148 8.45 -5.19 -11.78
N TYR A 149 8.61 -6.41 -12.29
CA TYR A 149 7.60 -7.07 -13.10
C TYR A 149 7.24 -8.40 -12.44
N ASP A 150 5.96 -8.64 -12.28
CA ASP A 150 5.47 -9.91 -11.78
C ASP A 150 5.66 -11.04 -12.80
N ILE A 151 5.23 -12.25 -12.45
CA ILE A 151 5.36 -13.43 -13.32
C ILE A 151 4.51 -13.36 -14.59
N THR A 152 3.53 -12.46 -14.65
CA THR A 152 2.68 -12.21 -15.83
C THR A 152 3.26 -11.13 -16.72
N GLY A 153 4.28 -10.42 -16.25
CA GLY A 153 4.92 -9.29 -16.93
C GLY A 153 4.23 -7.95 -16.64
N GLU A 154 3.32 -7.89 -15.66
CA GLU A 154 2.71 -6.65 -15.23
C GLU A 154 3.65 -5.89 -14.28
N PRO A 155 3.79 -4.56 -14.49
CA PRO A 155 4.66 -3.75 -13.66
C PRO A 155 3.99 -3.50 -12.29
N TYR A 156 4.76 -3.64 -11.22
CA TYR A 156 4.40 -3.15 -9.89
C TYR A 156 5.56 -2.34 -9.31
N ALA A 157 5.24 -1.40 -8.43
CA ALA A 157 6.26 -0.62 -7.71
C ALA A 157 6.52 -1.26 -6.34
N ILE A 158 7.77 -1.14 -5.87
CA ILE A 158 8.11 -1.50 -4.49
C ILE A 158 7.37 -0.58 -3.52
N GLU A 159 7.25 0.71 -3.89
CA GLU A 159 6.47 1.70 -3.14
C GLU A 159 5.92 2.78 -4.08
N THR A 160 4.77 3.34 -3.71
CA THR A 160 4.22 4.53 -4.36
C THR A 160 3.91 5.63 -3.34
N TRP A 161 4.17 6.88 -3.72
CA TRP A 161 3.74 8.04 -2.95
C TRP A 161 2.67 8.81 -3.70
N THR A 162 1.60 9.16 -3.01
CA THR A 162 0.53 10.01 -3.55
C THR A 162 0.51 11.34 -2.80
N GLU A 163 0.57 12.45 -3.55
CA GLU A 163 0.54 13.81 -3.03
C GLU A 163 -0.66 14.04 -2.10
N GLY A 164 -0.41 14.57 -0.90
CA GLY A 164 -1.41 14.81 0.13
C GLY A 164 -1.94 13.56 0.83
N ILE A 165 -1.47 12.36 0.45
CA ILE A 165 -1.86 11.08 1.08
C ILE A 165 -0.65 10.39 1.69
N GLY A 166 0.48 10.34 0.97
CA GLY A 166 1.70 9.66 1.42
C GLY A 166 1.91 8.32 0.74
N SER A 167 2.52 7.37 1.45
CA SER A 167 2.92 6.06 0.96
C SER A 167 1.75 5.07 0.95
N ASP A 168 1.76 4.16 -0.02
CA ASP A 168 0.90 2.98 -0.03
C ASP A 168 1.21 1.98 1.10
N MET A 169 2.33 2.17 1.81
CA MET A 169 2.63 1.48 3.06
C MET A 169 2.04 2.19 4.30
N GLY A 170 1.40 3.36 4.13
CA GLY A 170 0.82 4.18 5.19
C GLY A 170 1.63 5.43 5.51
N LEU A 171 0.98 6.41 6.18
CA LEU A 171 1.53 7.74 6.40
C LEU A 171 2.95 7.77 6.98
N LEU A 172 3.24 6.94 7.96
CA LEU A 172 4.50 6.97 8.72
C LEU A 172 5.48 5.86 8.36
N PHE A 173 5.14 5.01 7.38
CA PHE A 173 5.84 3.75 7.11
C PHE A 173 6.53 3.70 5.73
N SER A 174 6.71 4.86 5.10
CA SER A 174 7.51 4.95 3.86
C SER A 174 8.90 4.34 4.05
N GLY A 175 9.31 3.48 3.12
CA GLY A 175 10.60 2.78 3.17
C GLY A 175 10.63 1.53 4.05
N TRP A 176 9.52 1.14 4.65
CA TRP A 176 9.41 -0.10 5.41
C TRP A 176 9.19 -1.30 4.48
N PHE A 177 10.23 -1.62 3.71
CA PHE A 177 10.23 -2.83 2.91
C PHE A 177 10.41 -4.03 3.83
N TYR A 178 9.62 -5.06 3.64
CA TYR A 178 9.67 -6.39 4.26
C TYR A 178 10.76 -6.59 5.32
N ALA A 179 10.62 -5.96 6.48
CA ALA A 179 11.37 -6.38 7.64
C ALA A 179 10.91 -7.80 7.98
N THR A 180 11.85 -8.70 8.26
CA THR A 180 11.54 -10.06 8.69
C THR A 180 10.56 -10.01 9.86
N GLY A 181 9.29 -10.34 9.63
CA GLY A 181 8.28 -10.45 10.67
C GLY A 181 7.03 -9.59 10.51
N GLY A 182 6.87 -8.85 9.42
CA GLY A 182 5.64 -8.08 9.20
C GLY A 182 5.73 -7.08 8.06
N TYR A 183 4.61 -6.41 7.77
CA TYR A 183 4.51 -5.37 6.76
C TYR A 183 3.42 -4.37 7.12
N TYR A 184 3.47 -3.19 6.48
CA TYR A 184 2.44 -2.17 6.57
C TYR A 184 1.77 -1.97 5.22
N GLN A 185 0.47 -1.62 5.25
CA GLN A 185 -0.29 -1.34 4.04
C GLN A 185 -1.34 -0.27 4.30
N ALA A 186 -1.36 0.78 3.47
CA ALA A 186 -2.42 1.77 3.53
C ALA A 186 -3.77 1.12 3.15
N LEU A 187 -4.78 1.36 3.97
CA LEU A 187 -6.15 0.88 3.75
C LEU A 187 -7.04 1.99 3.20
N CYS A 188 -7.06 3.14 3.88
CA CYS A 188 -7.94 4.26 3.52
C CYS A 188 -7.31 5.61 3.86
N PHE A 189 -7.76 6.62 3.12
CA PHE A 189 -7.52 8.02 3.42
C PHE A 189 -8.85 8.76 3.46
N HIS A 190 -9.06 9.49 4.55
CA HIS A 190 -10.22 10.36 4.74
C HIS A 190 -9.77 11.81 4.85
N GLN A 191 -10.62 12.71 4.40
CA GLN A 191 -10.47 14.14 4.61
C GLN A 191 -11.80 14.72 5.11
N ASN A 192 -11.77 15.40 6.26
CA ASN A 192 -12.98 15.93 6.91
C ASN A 192 -14.08 14.89 7.14
N GLY A 193 -13.70 13.63 7.40
CA GLY A 193 -14.60 12.51 7.60
C GLY A 193 -15.16 11.90 6.31
N GLU A 194 -14.80 12.40 5.13
CA GLU A 194 -15.16 11.82 3.84
C GLU A 194 -14.06 10.86 3.36
N LEU A 195 -14.44 9.64 2.96
CA LEU A 195 -13.54 8.67 2.36
C LEU A 195 -13.17 9.13 0.95
N LEU A 196 -11.92 9.49 0.74
CA LEU A 196 -11.42 9.95 -0.57
C LEU A 196 -10.66 8.86 -1.34
N TRP A 197 -9.97 7.98 -0.62
CA TRP A 197 -9.23 6.89 -1.23
C TRP A 197 -9.32 5.63 -0.38
N GLN A 198 -9.45 4.48 -1.04
CA GLN A 198 -9.50 3.17 -0.41
C GLN A 198 -8.66 2.20 -1.22
N ASN A 199 -7.92 1.35 -0.54
CA ASN A 199 -7.22 0.23 -1.15
C ASN A 199 -8.27 -0.81 -1.62
N GLU A 200 -8.38 -0.96 -2.94
CA GLU A 200 -9.39 -1.84 -3.55
C GLU A 200 -9.20 -3.31 -3.16
N TYR A 201 -7.95 -3.70 -2.89
CA TYR A 201 -7.62 -5.07 -2.51
C TYR A 201 -8.28 -5.45 -1.18
N TYR A 202 -8.23 -4.55 -0.19
CA TYR A 202 -8.81 -4.83 1.13
C TYR A 202 -10.30 -4.51 1.20
N GLY A 203 -10.78 -3.53 0.45
CA GLY A 203 -12.18 -3.14 0.42
C GLY A 203 -12.77 -2.67 1.76
N THR A 204 -11.92 -2.48 2.77
CA THR A 204 -12.29 -2.01 4.11
C THR A 204 -11.23 -1.07 4.68
N CYS A 205 -11.66 -0.16 5.56
CA CYS A 205 -10.74 0.73 6.27
C CYS A 205 -10.30 0.18 7.64
N MET A 206 -10.96 -0.87 8.12
CA MET A 206 -10.66 -1.48 9.42
C MET A 206 -10.47 -2.98 9.23
N VAL A 207 -9.31 -3.46 9.63
CA VAL A 207 -8.99 -4.89 9.69
C VAL A 207 -8.53 -5.15 11.12
N ASP A 208 -9.24 -5.97 11.83
CA ASP A 208 -8.85 -6.42 13.16
C ASP A 208 -8.63 -7.94 13.21
N ALA A 209 -8.01 -8.42 14.28
CA ALA A 209 -7.67 -9.84 14.42
C ALA A 209 -8.90 -10.77 14.56
N VAL A 210 -10.11 -10.23 14.57
CA VAL A 210 -11.37 -10.97 14.75
C VAL A 210 -12.11 -11.16 13.45
N ASP A 211 -11.96 -10.24 12.50
CA ASP A 211 -12.50 -10.43 11.16
C ASP A 211 -11.57 -11.36 10.38
N GLU A 212 -12.05 -12.59 10.10
CA GLU A 212 -11.51 -13.33 8.96
C GLU A 212 -11.63 -12.37 7.77
N MET A 213 -10.50 -11.81 7.31
CA MET A 213 -10.52 -10.93 6.15
C MET A 213 -11.24 -11.68 5.03
N ASP A 214 -12.41 -11.21 4.64
CA ASP A 214 -13.05 -11.57 3.37
C ASP A 214 -12.24 -10.90 2.23
N ILE A 215 -10.95 -11.19 2.21
CA ILE A 215 -10.07 -10.84 1.11
C ILE A 215 -10.53 -11.72 -0.03
N SER A 216 -11.17 -11.16 -1.01
CA SER A 216 -11.73 -11.81 -2.20
C SER A 216 -11.90 -13.31 -1.99
N PRO A 217 -13.08 -13.85 -1.70
CA PRO A 217 -13.21 -15.17 -1.12
C PRO A 217 -12.46 -16.19 -1.99
N ILE A 218 -11.28 -16.62 -1.53
CA ILE A 218 -10.60 -17.71 -2.20
C ILE A 218 -11.49 -18.90 -2.05
N SER A 219 -11.98 -19.39 -3.16
CA SER A 219 -12.77 -20.60 -3.20
C SER A 219 -11.94 -21.76 -3.74
N LEU A 220 -12.20 -22.94 -3.21
CA LEU A 220 -11.64 -24.20 -3.69
C LEU A 220 -12.74 -25.03 -4.30
N TYR A 221 -12.60 -25.39 -5.56
CA TYR A 221 -13.59 -26.22 -6.23
C TYR A 221 -12.94 -27.33 -7.07
N PRO A 222 -13.38 -28.60 -6.90
CA PRO A 222 -14.28 -29.09 -5.85
C PRO A 222 -13.63 -29.12 -4.46
N ASN A 223 -14.43 -28.85 -3.43
CA ASN A 223 -14.04 -29.03 -2.04
C ASN A 223 -15.25 -29.62 -1.26
N PRO A 224 -15.24 -30.89 -0.83
CA PRO A 224 -14.12 -31.84 -0.81
C PRO A 224 -13.62 -32.28 -2.20
N ALA A 225 -12.30 -32.46 -2.31
CA ALA A 225 -11.60 -32.88 -3.51
C ALA A 225 -11.21 -34.36 -3.45
N SER A 226 -11.25 -35.06 -4.62
CA SER A 226 -10.78 -36.45 -4.76
C SER A 226 -9.64 -36.62 -5.78
N GLY A 227 -9.43 -35.62 -6.64
CA GLY A 227 -8.42 -35.62 -7.69
C GLY A 227 -7.67 -34.31 -7.74
N VAL A 228 -8.24 -33.34 -8.44
CA VAL A 228 -7.71 -31.95 -8.54
C VAL A 228 -8.71 -31.00 -7.95
N THR A 229 -8.23 -30.00 -7.21
CA THR A 229 -9.01 -28.83 -6.80
C THR A 229 -8.43 -27.57 -7.44
N HIS A 230 -9.28 -26.63 -7.78
CA HIS A 230 -8.91 -25.35 -8.39
C HIS A 230 -9.05 -24.24 -7.34
N ILE A 231 -8.13 -23.30 -7.38
CA ILE A 231 -8.14 -22.10 -6.55
C ILE A 231 -8.75 -20.97 -7.41
N GLU A 232 -9.82 -20.37 -6.91
CA GLU A 232 -10.47 -19.22 -7.52
C GLU A 232 -10.32 -18.00 -6.61
N GLY A 233 -10.33 -16.79 -7.20
CA GLY A 233 -10.23 -15.52 -6.49
C GLY A 233 -8.80 -14.98 -6.38
N VAL A 234 -7.78 -15.74 -6.80
CA VAL A 234 -6.39 -15.28 -6.79
C VAL A 234 -5.55 -16.05 -7.83
N GLU A 235 -4.53 -15.40 -8.38
CA GLU A 235 -3.48 -16.06 -9.20
C GLU A 235 -2.35 -16.53 -8.28
N ALA A 236 -2.23 -17.84 -8.11
CA ALA A 236 -1.28 -18.44 -7.19
C ALA A 236 0.13 -18.55 -7.79
N ALA A 237 1.10 -17.84 -7.21
CA ALA A 237 2.52 -18.02 -7.50
C ALA A 237 3.08 -19.29 -6.81
N GLU A 238 2.70 -19.53 -5.55
CA GLU A 238 3.03 -20.74 -4.83
C GLU A 238 1.86 -21.19 -3.94
N VAL A 239 1.60 -22.50 -3.91
CA VAL A 239 0.62 -23.13 -3.02
C VAL A 239 1.33 -24.19 -2.19
N GLN A 240 1.23 -24.09 -0.88
CA GLN A 240 1.76 -25.03 0.10
C GLN A 240 0.60 -25.70 0.84
N ALA A 241 0.52 -27.02 0.80
CA ALA A 241 -0.49 -27.78 1.53
C ALA A 241 0.10 -28.41 2.80
N TYR A 242 -0.57 -28.20 3.92
CA TYR A 242 -0.19 -28.70 5.23
C TYR A 242 -1.27 -29.65 5.77
N ASN A 243 -0.86 -30.75 6.39
CA ASN A 243 -1.78 -31.68 7.05
C ASN A 243 -2.18 -31.15 8.45
N ALA A 244 -3.07 -31.87 9.14
CA ALA A 244 -3.56 -31.50 10.49
C ALA A 244 -2.45 -31.47 11.57
N LEU A 245 -1.28 -32.03 11.32
CA LEU A 245 -0.11 -31.98 12.21
C LEU A 245 0.84 -30.82 11.86
N GLY A 246 0.47 -29.96 10.90
CA GLY A 246 1.31 -28.84 10.47
C GLY A 246 2.48 -29.22 9.57
N GLN A 247 2.50 -30.43 9.05
CA GLN A 247 3.57 -30.88 8.17
C GLN A 247 3.26 -30.47 6.74
N LEU A 248 4.23 -29.84 6.05
CA LEU A 248 4.14 -29.56 4.63
C LEU A 248 4.14 -30.86 3.85
N VAL A 249 3.07 -31.13 3.10
CA VAL A 249 2.86 -32.37 2.35
C VAL A 249 2.89 -32.18 0.85
N LYS A 250 2.71 -30.94 0.36
CA LYS A 250 2.76 -30.63 -1.07
C LYS A 250 3.10 -29.16 -1.29
N THR A 251 3.83 -28.88 -2.39
CA THR A 251 4.05 -27.53 -2.92
C THR A 251 3.75 -27.53 -4.41
N VAL A 252 3.00 -26.55 -4.88
CA VAL A 252 2.69 -26.31 -6.30
C VAL A 252 3.13 -24.89 -6.61
N ARG A 253 3.70 -24.62 -7.79
CA ARG A 253 4.17 -23.30 -8.20
C ARG A 253 3.60 -22.94 -9.57
N GLY A 254 3.20 -21.66 -9.70
CA GLY A 254 2.70 -21.10 -10.96
C GLY A 254 1.45 -21.80 -11.48
N SER A 255 0.58 -22.29 -10.58
CA SER A 255 -0.67 -22.95 -10.95
C SER A 255 -1.72 -22.81 -9.87
N ASN A 256 -2.95 -22.54 -10.31
CA ASN A 256 -4.15 -22.56 -9.47
C ASN A 256 -4.75 -23.97 -9.32
N GLU A 257 -4.10 -25.00 -9.86
CA GLU A 257 -4.55 -26.40 -9.77
C GLU A 257 -3.72 -27.18 -8.76
N VAL A 258 -4.38 -27.80 -7.79
CA VAL A 258 -3.75 -28.65 -6.79
C VAL A 258 -4.24 -30.09 -6.96
N ASP A 259 -3.37 -30.97 -7.48
CA ASP A 259 -3.62 -32.41 -7.52
C ASP A 259 -3.51 -33.01 -6.12
N VAL A 260 -4.60 -33.52 -5.57
CA VAL A 260 -4.69 -34.10 -4.23
C VAL A 260 -4.82 -35.61 -4.26
N SER A 261 -4.73 -36.25 -5.44
CA SER A 261 -4.93 -37.71 -5.63
C SER A 261 -3.99 -38.55 -4.76
N GLY A 262 -2.76 -38.04 -4.51
CA GLY A 262 -1.76 -38.71 -3.66
C GLY A 262 -1.90 -38.40 -2.15
N LEU A 263 -2.79 -37.51 -1.73
CA LEU A 263 -2.95 -37.14 -0.32
C LEU A 263 -3.94 -38.11 0.36
N PRO A 264 -3.70 -38.48 1.64
CA PRO A 264 -4.69 -39.19 2.47
C PRO A 264 -5.99 -38.42 2.63
N GLU A 265 -7.10 -39.10 2.93
CA GLU A 265 -8.34 -38.45 3.35
C GLU A 265 -8.10 -37.60 4.63
N GLY A 266 -8.65 -36.38 4.64
CA GLY A 266 -8.50 -35.50 5.78
C GLY A 266 -8.64 -34.02 5.45
N LEU A 267 -8.42 -33.20 6.46
CA LEU A 267 -8.37 -31.74 6.34
C LEU A 267 -6.94 -31.26 6.14
N TYR A 268 -6.80 -30.31 5.22
CA TYR A 268 -5.55 -29.67 4.87
C TYR A 268 -5.74 -28.16 4.93
N LEU A 269 -4.69 -27.46 5.32
CA LEU A 269 -4.60 -26.01 5.17
C LEU A 269 -3.72 -25.72 3.96
N LEU A 270 -4.25 -24.94 3.02
CA LEU A 270 -3.48 -24.37 1.93
C LEU A 270 -3.00 -22.98 2.32
N ARG A 271 -1.70 -22.75 2.18
CA ARG A 271 -1.11 -21.41 2.13
C ARG A 271 -0.85 -21.10 0.66
N ILE A 272 -1.43 -20.01 0.19
CA ILE A 272 -1.38 -19.59 -1.19
C ILE A 272 -0.66 -18.25 -1.21
N THR A 273 0.49 -18.18 -1.86
CA THR A 273 1.21 -16.92 -2.10
C THR A 273 0.86 -16.46 -3.50
N ASP A 274 0.34 -15.26 -3.66
CA ASP A 274 0.00 -14.71 -4.96
C ASP A 274 1.20 -14.07 -5.67
N GLY A 275 0.97 -13.54 -6.90
CA GLY A 275 2.00 -12.90 -7.71
C GLY A 275 2.61 -11.64 -7.09
N HIS A 276 1.93 -11.04 -6.10
CA HIS A 276 2.39 -9.87 -5.33
C HIS A 276 3.10 -10.25 -4.03
N GLY A 277 3.29 -11.56 -3.76
CA GLY A 277 3.92 -12.07 -2.55
C GLY A 277 3.00 -12.13 -1.33
N MET A 278 1.69 -11.83 -1.50
CA MET A 278 0.74 -11.89 -0.41
C MET A 278 0.31 -13.33 -0.12
N ASN A 279 0.10 -13.60 1.17
CA ASN A 279 -0.28 -14.94 1.62
C ASN A 279 -1.77 -15.00 1.92
N HIS A 280 -2.41 -15.99 1.34
CA HIS A 280 -3.80 -16.34 1.58
C HIS A 280 -3.90 -17.74 2.17
N THR A 281 -4.99 -18.03 2.87
CA THR A 281 -5.22 -19.36 3.45
C THR A 281 -6.58 -19.88 3.04
N ALA A 282 -6.64 -21.19 2.76
CA ALA A 282 -7.90 -21.87 2.47
C ALA A 282 -7.93 -23.26 3.12
N LYS A 283 -9.11 -23.68 3.59
CA LYS A 283 -9.32 -25.02 4.13
C LYS A 283 -9.76 -25.98 3.02
N MET A 284 -9.04 -27.07 2.85
CA MET A 284 -9.30 -28.08 1.85
C MET A 284 -9.61 -29.42 2.50
N ALA A 285 -10.70 -30.04 2.11
CA ALA A 285 -11.02 -31.42 2.50
C ALA A 285 -10.68 -32.38 1.34
N VAL A 286 -9.95 -33.45 1.64
CA VAL A 286 -9.70 -34.55 0.70
C VAL A 286 -10.57 -35.72 1.09
N LYS A 287 -11.32 -36.24 0.12
CA LYS A 287 -12.20 -37.43 0.25
C LYS A 287 -11.99 -38.33 -0.93
N LYS A 288 -11.79 -39.64 -0.69
CA LYS A 288 -11.66 -40.69 -1.72
C LYS A 288 -12.93 -41.48 -1.92
#